data_730829af4a513c098657d321b982b780
#
_entry.id   730829af4a513c098657d321b982b780
#
_cell.length_a   1.000
_cell.length_b   1.000
_cell.length_c   1.000
_cell.angle_alpha   90.00
_cell.angle_beta   90.00
_cell.angle_gamma   90.00
#
_symmetry.space_group_name_H-M   'P 1'
#
loop_
_entity.id
_entity.type
_entity.pdbx_description
1 polymer ?
#
loop_
_entity_poly.entity_id
_entity_poly.type
_entity_poly.pdbx_seq_one_letter_code
_entity_poly.pdbx_strand_id
1 'polypeptide(L)'
;MKYIRLILLAVCLTATPAVFTGCKTTTTQEQIVFYTFKDIQIVAHRAYDVFAEKVVRNDVSAENKAKVEAAYAKFQDAFRAAFKAAQSDMTKLTPIEVQKLADELMRLIYSL
;
A
#
# COMPACT_ATOMS: atom_id res chain seq x y z
N MET A 1 13.95 -29.25 42.75
CA MET A 1 14.46 -28.28 41.78
C MET A 1 14.32 -28.72 40.31
N LYS A 2 14.43 -29.98 39.98
CA LYS A 2 14.21 -30.46 38.61
C LYS A 2 12.79 -30.25 38.08
N TYR A 3 11.80 -30.31 38.93
CA TYR A 3 10.37 -30.18 38.59
C TYR A 3 9.95 -28.71 38.31
N ILE A 4 10.58 -27.74 38.95
CA ILE A 4 10.29 -26.31 38.74
C ILE A 4 10.76 -25.86 37.37
N ARG A 5 11.87 -26.38 36.85
CA ARG A 5 12.35 -26.08 35.48
C ARG A 5 11.47 -26.69 34.38
N LEU A 6 10.88 -27.87 34.64
CA LEU A 6 9.96 -28.52 33.71
C LEU A 6 8.61 -27.80 33.65
N ILE A 7 8.11 -27.27 34.74
CA ILE A 7 6.87 -26.50 34.81
C ILE A 7 7.03 -25.15 34.12
N LEU A 8 8.18 -24.47 34.29
CA LEU A 8 8.49 -23.21 33.61
C LEU A 8 8.60 -23.38 32.08
N LEU A 9 9.17 -24.49 31.60
CA LEU A 9 9.26 -24.80 30.17
C LEU A 9 7.89 -25.13 29.57
N ALA A 10 7.00 -25.79 30.29
CA ALA A 10 5.65 -26.11 29.86
C ALA A 10 4.76 -24.87 29.76
N VAL A 11 4.91 -23.92 30.67
CA VAL A 11 4.16 -22.64 30.64
C VAL A 11 4.59 -21.76 29.48
N CYS A 12 5.88 -21.72 29.14
CA CYS A 12 6.36 -20.95 27.99
C CYS A 12 5.88 -21.53 26.65
N LEU A 13 5.74 -22.85 26.53
CA LEU A 13 5.27 -23.52 25.31
C LEU A 13 3.77 -23.35 25.05
N THR A 14 2.94 -23.19 26.11
CA THR A 14 1.50 -22.99 25.98
C THR A 14 1.09 -21.55 25.74
N ALA A 15 1.93 -20.57 26.09
CA ALA A 15 1.64 -19.15 25.88
C ALA A 15 1.90 -18.68 24.43
N THR A 16 2.88 -19.28 23.74
CA THR A 16 3.30 -18.87 22.40
C THR A 16 2.23 -19.10 21.31
N PRO A 17 1.47 -20.21 21.25
CA PRO A 17 0.45 -20.42 20.22
C PRO A 17 -0.77 -19.49 20.38
N ALA A 18 -1.12 -19.09 21.60
CA ALA A 18 -2.27 -18.21 21.85
C ALA A 18 -2.05 -16.78 21.33
N VAL A 19 -0.80 -16.28 21.35
CA VAL A 19 -0.44 -14.96 20.83
C VAL A 19 -0.49 -14.93 19.30
N PHE A 20 -0.06 -15.99 18.63
CA PHE A 20 -0.10 -16.11 17.16
C PHE A 20 -1.52 -16.25 16.62
N THR A 21 -2.42 -16.95 17.31
CA THR A 21 -3.81 -17.11 16.88
C THR A 21 -4.64 -15.83 17.05
N GLY A 22 -4.34 -14.98 18.02
CA GLY A 22 -5.02 -13.69 18.23
C GLY A 22 -4.75 -12.65 17.14
N CYS A 23 -3.57 -12.68 16.49
CA CYS A 23 -3.20 -11.74 15.45
C CYS A 23 -3.78 -12.06 14.06
N LYS A 24 -4.20 -13.29 13.79
CA LYS A 24 -4.69 -13.74 12.47
C LYS A 24 -6.19 -13.56 12.26
N THR A 25 -6.99 -13.38 13.33
CA THR A 25 -8.46 -13.42 13.27
C THR A 25 -9.13 -12.05 13.17
N THR A 26 -8.37 -10.94 13.16
CA THR A 26 -8.93 -9.58 13.24
C THR A 26 -9.00 -8.83 11.90
N THR A 27 -8.45 -9.38 10.82
CA THR A 27 -8.43 -8.69 9.52
C THR A 27 -9.67 -9.05 8.70
N THR A 28 -10.60 -8.12 8.54
CA THR A 28 -11.78 -8.27 7.68
C THR A 28 -11.46 -7.91 6.22
N GLN A 29 -12.30 -8.35 5.29
CA GLN A 29 -12.20 -7.98 3.87
C GLN A 29 -12.23 -6.47 3.66
N GLU A 30 -13.04 -5.76 4.41
CA GLU A 30 -13.14 -4.30 4.38
C GLU A 30 -11.84 -3.62 4.78
N GLN A 31 -11.18 -4.12 5.83
CA GLN A 31 -9.87 -3.62 6.24
C GLN A 31 -8.81 -3.87 5.18
N ILE A 32 -8.82 -5.03 4.53
CA ILE A 32 -7.90 -5.35 3.43
C ILE A 32 -8.07 -4.35 2.27
N VAL A 33 -9.31 -4.08 1.87
CA VAL A 33 -9.61 -3.10 0.80
C VAL A 33 -9.11 -1.70 1.19
N PHE A 34 -9.39 -1.25 2.40
CA PHE A 34 -8.96 0.05 2.89
C PHE A 34 -7.43 0.19 2.90
N TYR A 35 -6.73 -0.80 3.44
CA TYR A 35 -5.26 -0.79 3.48
C TYR A 35 -4.64 -0.83 2.09
N THR A 36 -5.21 -1.57 1.16
CA THR A 36 -4.73 -1.62 -0.23
C THR A 36 -4.83 -0.25 -0.90
N PHE A 37 -5.95 0.46 -0.76
CA PHE A 37 -6.11 1.82 -1.27
C PHE A 37 -5.13 2.79 -0.63
N LYS A 38 -4.97 2.73 0.69
CA LYS A 38 -4.03 3.56 1.42
C LYS A 38 -2.59 3.31 0.96
N ASP A 39 -2.20 2.07 0.80
CA ASP A 39 -0.85 1.69 0.38
C ASP A 39 -0.53 2.18 -1.04
N ILE A 40 -1.46 2.02 -1.97
CA ILE A 40 -1.32 2.52 -3.34
C ILE A 40 -1.18 4.05 -3.34
N GLN A 41 -1.99 4.74 -2.56
CA GLN A 41 -1.92 6.20 -2.46
C GLN A 41 -0.58 6.68 -1.90
N ILE A 42 -0.08 6.04 -0.85
CA ILE A 42 1.21 6.38 -0.23
C ILE A 42 2.35 6.19 -1.23
N VAL A 43 2.38 5.05 -1.93
CA VAL A 43 3.43 4.73 -2.91
C VAL A 43 3.42 5.71 -4.08
N ALA A 44 2.24 6.01 -4.63
CA ALA A 44 2.09 6.97 -5.71
C ALA A 44 2.49 8.40 -5.27
N HIS A 45 2.13 8.81 -4.07
CA HIS A 45 2.52 10.11 -3.52
C HIS A 45 4.03 10.24 -3.33
N ARG A 46 4.67 9.23 -2.76
CA ARG A 46 6.13 9.23 -2.59
C ARG A 46 6.87 9.29 -3.93
N ALA A 47 6.39 8.57 -4.93
CA ALA A 47 6.96 8.64 -6.28
C ALA A 47 6.81 10.06 -6.86
N TYR A 48 5.67 10.68 -6.68
CA TYR A 48 5.43 12.04 -7.14
C TYR A 48 6.31 13.08 -6.40
N ASP A 49 6.56 12.90 -5.13
CA ASP A 49 7.49 13.75 -4.36
C ASP A 49 8.91 13.68 -4.93
N VAL A 50 9.39 12.49 -5.28
CA VAL A 50 10.69 12.30 -5.96
C VAL A 50 10.72 13.03 -7.30
N PHE A 51 9.64 12.96 -8.07
CA PHE A 51 9.50 13.70 -9.32
C PHE A 51 9.53 15.21 -9.08
N ALA A 52 8.80 15.73 -8.11
CA ALA A 52 8.78 17.14 -7.77
C ALA A 52 10.16 17.67 -7.39
N GLU A 53 10.95 16.92 -6.63
CA GLU A 53 12.34 17.28 -6.32
C GLU A 53 13.20 17.36 -7.59
N LYS A 54 13.07 16.40 -8.51
CA LYS A 54 13.80 16.41 -9.78
C LYS A 54 13.42 17.62 -10.65
N VAL A 55 12.15 17.99 -10.67
CA VAL A 55 11.67 19.19 -11.38
C VAL A 55 12.29 20.47 -10.79
N VAL A 56 12.33 20.59 -9.47
CA VAL A 56 12.95 21.75 -8.79
C VAL A 56 14.44 21.87 -9.11
N ARG A 57 15.13 20.74 -9.27
CA ARG A 57 16.56 20.69 -9.65
C ARG A 57 16.81 20.89 -11.14
N ASN A 58 15.77 21.07 -11.95
CA ASN A 58 15.85 21.13 -13.43
C ASN A 58 16.43 19.84 -14.06
N ASP A 59 16.25 18.70 -13.42
CA ASP A 59 16.76 17.40 -13.91
C ASP A 59 15.74 16.67 -14.81
N VAL A 60 14.62 17.31 -15.14
CA VAL A 60 13.54 16.72 -15.95
C VAL A 60 13.24 17.59 -17.16
N SER A 61 13.23 16.97 -18.36
CA SER A 61 12.83 17.66 -19.59
C SER A 61 11.34 18.06 -19.55
N ALA A 62 10.97 19.09 -20.31
CA ALA A 62 9.57 19.52 -20.43
C ALA A 62 8.65 18.41 -20.95
N GLU A 63 9.15 17.56 -21.86
CA GLU A 63 8.42 16.40 -22.39
C GLU A 63 8.16 15.35 -21.29
N ASN A 64 9.19 14.98 -20.54
CA ASN A 64 9.06 14.01 -19.45
C ASN A 64 8.18 14.52 -18.31
N LYS A 65 8.30 15.81 -18.00
CA LYS A 65 7.40 16.46 -17.03
C LYS A 65 5.94 16.33 -17.44
N ALA A 66 5.61 16.64 -18.70
CA ALA A 66 4.25 16.51 -19.23
C ALA A 66 3.74 15.07 -19.18
N LYS A 67 4.59 14.08 -19.49
CA LYS A 67 4.25 12.65 -19.40
C LYS A 67 3.92 12.21 -17.99
N VAL A 68 4.72 12.60 -17.00
CA VAL A 68 4.49 12.25 -15.59
C VAL A 68 3.23 12.93 -15.06
N GLU A 69 3.03 14.20 -15.35
CA GLU A 69 1.83 14.94 -14.91
C GLU A 69 0.55 14.33 -15.50
N ALA A 70 0.56 13.93 -16.78
CA ALA A 70 -0.56 13.26 -17.42
C ALA A 70 -0.84 11.88 -16.81
N ALA A 71 0.20 11.09 -16.53
CA ALA A 71 0.07 9.78 -15.89
C ALA A 71 -0.46 9.91 -14.45
N TYR A 72 -0.01 10.90 -13.70
CA TYR A 72 -0.48 11.17 -12.35
C TYR A 72 -1.96 11.60 -12.33
N ALA A 73 -2.38 12.44 -13.25
CA ALA A 73 -3.78 12.83 -13.39
C ALA A 73 -4.69 11.64 -13.69
N LYS A 74 -4.28 10.77 -14.62
CA LYS A 74 -5.01 9.51 -14.91
C LYS A 74 -5.11 8.60 -13.68
N PHE A 75 -4.01 8.44 -12.96
CA PHE A 75 -4.00 7.67 -11.71
C PHE A 75 -4.96 8.24 -10.69
N GLN A 76 -4.92 9.55 -10.44
CA GLN A 76 -5.80 10.19 -9.46
C GLN A 76 -7.28 10.04 -9.81
N ASP A 77 -7.65 10.21 -11.08
CA ASP A 77 -9.03 10.08 -11.52
C ASP A 77 -9.55 8.64 -11.36
N ALA A 78 -8.75 7.65 -11.76
CA ALA A 78 -9.08 6.25 -11.58
C ALA A 78 -9.14 5.85 -10.09
N PHE A 79 -8.21 6.36 -9.28
CA PHE A 79 -8.19 6.13 -7.83
C PHE A 79 -9.44 6.69 -7.14
N ARG A 80 -9.82 7.93 -7.45
CA ARG A 80 -11.03 8.57 -6.88
C ARG A 80 -12.29 7.80 -7.25
N ALA A 81 -12.42 7.39 -8.51
CA ALA A 81 -13.57 6.62 -8.98
C ALA A 81 -13.66 5.25 -8.27
N ALA A 82 -12.54 4.54 -8.15
CA ALA A 82 -12.46 3.26 -7.46
C ALA A 82 -12.73 3.39 -5.95
N PHE A 83 -12.18 4.42 -5.31
CA PHE A 83 -12.40 4.69 -3.90
C PHE A 83 -13.87 5.03 -3.60
N LYS A 84 -14.50 5.85 -4.43
CA LYS A 84 -15.92 6.17 -4.32
C LYS A 84 -16.79 4.91 -4.49
N ALA A 85 -16.47 4.04 -5.43
CA ALA A 85 -17.16 2.76 -5.59
C ALA A 85 -16.98 1.84 -4.38
N ALA A 86 -15.79 1.80 -3.78
CA ALA A 86 -15.50 1.03 -2.57
C ALA A 86 -16.23 1.60 -1.32
N GLN A 87 -16.47 2.89 -1.25
CA GLN A 87 -17.27 3.49 -0.16
C GLN A 87 -18.72 3.01 -0.14
N SER A 88 -19.30 2.71 -1.32
CA SER A 88 -20.64 2.15 -1.41
C SER A 88 -20.68 0.63 -1.22
N ASP A 89 -19.56 -0.05 -1.45
CA ASP A 89 -19.41 -1.50 -1.24
C ASP A 89 -17.96 -1.83 -0.84
N MET A 90 -17.73 -1.90 0.46
CA MET A 90 -16.39 -2.14 1.04
C MET A 90 -15.86 -3.56 0.80
N THR A 91 -16.65 -4.44 0.18
CA THR A 91 -16.20 -5.78 -0.19
C THR A 91 -15.48 -5.82 -1.55
N LYS A 92 -15.60 -4.76 -2.36
CA LYS A 92 -14.94 -4.67 -3.66
C LYS A 92 -13.44 -4.49 -3.51
N LEU A 93 -12.69 -5.34 -4.17
CA LEU A 93 -11.24 -5.21 -4.27
C LEU A 93 -10.86 -3.99 -5.12
N THR A 94 -9.66 -3.45 -4.86
CA THR A 94 -9.09 -2.40 -5.70
C THR A 94 -8.96 -2.88 -7.14
N PRO A 95 -9.50 -2.15 -8.12
CA PRO A 95 -9.38 -2.54 -9.52
C PRO A 95 -7.93 -2.67 -9.97
N ILE A 96 -7.65 -3.67 -10.79
CA ILE A 96 -6.33 -3.91 -11.36
C ILE A 96 -5.84 -2.69 -12.17
N GLU A 97 -6.75 -1.97 -12.81
CA GLU A 97 -6.43 -0.75 -13.55
C GLU A 97 -5.77 0.32 -12.67
N VAL A 98 -6.23 0.52 -11.43
CA VAL A 98 -5.63 1.49 -10.49
C VAL A 98 -4.20 1.08 -10.14
N GLN A 99 -3.97 -0.20 -9.92
CA GLN A 99 -2.63 -0.74 -9.65
C GLN A 99 -1.70 -0.56 -10.86
N LYS A 100 -2.18 -0.86 -12.05
CA LYS A 100 -1.42 -0.68 -13.30
C LYS A 100 -1.04 0.79 -13.54
N LEU A 101 -1.96 1.72 -13.30
CA LEU A 101 -1.69 3.15 -13.44
C LEU A 101 -0.66 3.65 -12.40
N ALA A 102 -0.71 3.13 -11.18
CA ALA A 102 0.31 3.41 -10.17
C ALA A 102 1.68 2.87 -10.57
N ASP A 103 1.74 1.64 -11.09
CA ASP A 103 2.98 1.02 -11.58
C ASP A 103 3.56 1.78 -12.78
N GLU A 104 2.71 2.21 -13.72
CA GLU A 104 3.13 3.01 -14.86
C GLU A 104 3.71 4.36 -14.43
N LEU A 105 3.05 5.03 -13.50
CA LEU A 105 3.53 6.28 -12.91
C LEU A 105 4.90 6.11 -12.25
N MET A 106 5.06 5.06 -11.44
CA MET A 106 6.33 4.77 -10.78
C MET A 106 7.45 4.48 -11.79
N ARG A 107 7.17 3.70 -12.83
CA ARG A 107 8.16 3.43 -13.89
C ARG A 107 8.61 4.71 -14.60
N LEU A 108 7.69 5.60 -14.94
CA LEU A 108 8.01 6.87 -15.56
C LEU A 108 8.91 7.73 -14.67
N ILE A 109 8.59 7.83 -13.39
CA ILE A 109 9.34 8.66 -12.43
C ILE A 109 10.73 8.08 -12.18
N TYR A 110 10.83 6.77 -11.93
CA TYR A 110 12.11 6.14 -11.61
C TYR A 110 13.00 5.90 -12.83
N SER A 111 12.49 6.08 -14.04
CA SER A 111 13.28 6.07 -15.28
C SER A 111 13.89 7.43 -15.66
N LEU A 112 13.57 8.48 -14.92
CA LEU A 112 14.06 9.85 -15.19
C LEU A 112 15.57 10.00 -14.90
#